data_086c1b0dbfd18336d1c568d42c544ab0
#
_entry.id   086c1b0dbfd18336d1c568d42c544ab0
#
_cell.length_a   1.000
_cell.length_b   1.000
_cell.length_c   1.000
_cell.angle_alpha   90.00
_cell.angle_beta   90.00
_cell.angle_gamma   90.00
#
_symmetry.space_group_name_H-M   'P 1'
#
loop_
_entity.id
_entity.type
_entity.pdbx_description
1 polymer ?
#
loop_
_entity_poly.entity_id
_entity_poly.type
_entity_poly.pdbx_seq_one_letter_code
_entity_poly.pdbx_strand_id
1 'polypeptide(L)'
;MSWFAIRLSIAIVIAATFVLRPSGEDSVAIAQSAPLASDTVWISATGQTISGAFLSYWIDHPEIGNPISGMVDEHGLLSQWFEFARLELEPVPFEQATKRHVHRHQIGRSFAIRAGYTESLSAFKPLSEGPERFFPETGHTLTMGFLSFYEQPGVAERMGLPISEEFDIGDVTYQFFEYGAFSWGPEAYASIVPLGHLDAGIHGRLAKWQPQPWNAVDWDSTGLDMMELSYRLPGERTIEVDLSDFTLKARVGDKVVLESITSIGVPQSPTVTGNFRIYLKHRIQSLSVIGWDGKLYEAPNTPWVMYFFEDYAFHPSLWRTQYGLMDSQGCVVPPMEVAEALWHWADYGTPVWIHD
;
A
#
# COMPACT_ATOMS: atom_id res chain seq x y z
N MET A 1 -9.75 -2.89 -21.18
CA MET A 1 -10.76 -3.31 -20.19
C MET A 1 -10.13 -3.14 -18.83
N SER A 2 -10.75 -2.32 -17.97
CA SER A 2 -10.14 -1.90 -16.72
C SER A 2 -10.05 -3.04 -15.69
N TRP A 3 -9.15 -2.93 -14.74
CA TRP A 3 -9.01 -3.77 -13.55
C TRP A 3 -10.36 -4.10 -12.88
N PHE A 4 -11.27 -3.12 -12.92
CA PHE A 4 -12.65 -3.29 -12.47
C PHE A 4 -13.41 -4.39 -13.23
N ALA A 5 -13.13 -4.57 -14.52
CA ALA A 5 -13.78 -5.62 -15.32
C ALA A 5 -13.25 -7.02 -14.97
N ILE A 6 -11.99 -7.17 -14.57
CA ILE A 6 -11.42 -8.48 -14.20
C ILE A 6 -11.70 -8.79 -12.73
N ARG A 7 -11.63 -7.81 -11.81
CA ARG A 7 -12.19 -8.00 -10.47
C ARG A 7 -13.67 -8.33 -10.53
N LEU A 8 -14.41 -7.70 -11.43
CA LEU A 8 -15.81 -8.03 -11.70
C LEU A 8 -15.95 -9.38 -12.42
N SER A 9 -15.01 -9.75 -13.30
CA SER A 9 -15.03 -11.07 -13.98
C SER A 9 -14.66 -12.20 -13.01
N ILE A 10 -13.72 -12.01 -12.10
CA ILE A 10 -13.41 -12.96 -11.03
C ILE A 10 -14.58 -13.00 -10.02
N ALA A 11 -15.17 -11.87 -9.68
CA ALA A 11 -16.37 -11.79 -8.85
C ALA A 11 -17.61 -12.35 -9.57
N ILE A 12 -17.72 -12.18 -10.92
CA ILE A 12 -18.83 -12.72 -11.72
C ILE A 12 -18.70 -14.22 -11.92
N VAL A 13 -17.49 -14.77 -12.05
CA VAL A 13 -17.28 -16.24 -12.05
C VAL A 13 -17.59 -16.83 -10.66
N ILE A 14 -17.38 -16.07 -9.59
CA ILE A 14 -17.80 -16.40 -8.23
C ILE A 14 -19.33 -16.22 -8.06
N ALA A 15 -19.98 -15.29 -8.78
CA ALA A 15 -21.40 -14.97 -8.66
C ALA A 15 -22.32 -15.77 -9.61
N ALA A 16 -21.77 -16.51 -10.59
CA ALA A 16 -22.56 -17.21 -11.61
C ALA A 16 -23.25 -18.51 -11.14
N THR A 17 -23.21 -18.83 -9.84
CA THR A 17 -23.91 -19.96 -9.24
C THR A 17 -25.09 -19.55 -8.34
N PHE A 18 -25.78 -18.44 -8.66
CA PHE A 18 -27.03 -18.11 -7.99
C PHE A 18 -28.19 -18.90 -8.56
N VAL A 19 -28.57 -19.96 -7.87
CA VAL A 19 -29.90 -20.62 -8.04
C VAL A 19 -30.94 -19.77 -7.30
N LEU A 20 -31.81 -19.12 -8.04
CA LEU A 20 -32.98 -18.41 -7.51
C LEU A 20 -33.85 -19.40 -6.69
N ARG A 21 -33.92 -19.15 -5.38
CA ARG A 21 -34.98 -19.69 -4.51
C ARG A 21 -35.95 -18.58 -4.14
N PRO A 22 -37.26 -18.84 -4.06
CA PRO A 22 -38.25 -17.83 -3.73
C PRO A 22 -38.25 -17.48 -2.23
N SER A 23 -38.51 -16.22 -1.99
CA SER A 23 -38.76 -15.42 -0.78
C SER A 23 -39.11 -16.16 0.53
N GLY A 24 -38.33 -15.82 1.56
CA GLY A 24 -38.71 -15.96 2.97
C GLY A 24 -37.48 -15.96 3.88
N GLU A 25 -37.37 -14.91 4.69
CA GLU A 25 -36.49 -14.72 5.82
C GLU A 25 -35.09 -14.08 5.54
N ASP A 26 -34.91 -12.87 6.07
CA ASP A 26 -33.69 -12.08 6.11
C ASP A 26 -32.60 -12.76 6.95
N SER A 27 -31.81 -13.59 6.33
CA SER A 27 -30.50 -13.97 6.82
C SER A 27 -29.45 -13.40 5.86
N VAL A 28 -28.62 -12.50 6.33
CA VAL A 28 -27.42 -12.03 5.63
C VAL A 28 -26.51 -13.24 5.42
N ALA A 29 -26.65 -13.89 4.27
CA ALA A 29 -25.74 -14.95 3.85
C ALA A 29 -24.40 -14.30 3.51
N ILE A 30 -23.38 -14.50 4.34
CA ILE A 30 -21.99 -14.29 3.96
C ILE A 30 -21.74 -15.19 2.75
N ALA A 31 -21.61 -14.59 1.57
CA ALA A 31 -21.32 -15.29 0.35
C ALA A 31 -19.99 -16.05 0.50
N GLN A 32 -20.05 -17.37 0.66
CA GLN A 32 -18.88 -18.21 0.49
C GLN A 32 -18.43 -18.05 -0.97
N SER A 33 -17.27 -17.46 -1.17
CA SER A 33 -16.64 -17.35 -2.48
C SER A 33 -16.42 -18.76 -3.05
N ALA A 34 -16.94 -19.01 -4.26
CA ALA A 34 -16.61 -20.23 -4.98
C ALA A 34 -15.08 -20.29 -5.20
N PRO A 35 -14.46 -21.47 -5.11
CA PRO A 35 -13.03 -21.59 -5.37
C PRO A 35 -12.73 -21.11 -6.79
N LEU A 36 -11.71 -20.28 -6.94
CA LEU A 36 -11.18 -19.89 -8.24
C LEU A 36 -10.82 -21.16 -9.03
N ALA A 37 -10.98 -21.15 -10.33
CA ALA A 37 -10.58 -22.26 -11.22
C ALA A 37 -9.08 -22.57 -11.11
N SER A 38 -8.29 -21.63 -10.59
CA SER A 38 -6.93 -21.78 -10.09
C SER A 38 -6.82 -21.06 -8.74
N ASP A 39 -6.47 -21.78 -7.68
CA ASP A 39 -6.20 -21.22 -6.36
C ASP A 39 -4.89 -20.42 -6.32
N THR A 40 -4.24 -20.23 -7.46
CA THR A 40 -2.93 -19.57 -7.57
C THR A 40 -3.03 -18.38 -8.51
N VAL A 41 -2.62 -17.23 -8.00
CA VAL A 41 -2.53 -15.96 -8.74
C VAL A 41 -1.06 -15.58 -8.87
N TRP A 42 -0.67 -15.12 -10.05
CA TRP A 42 0.64 -14.56 -10.32
C TRP A 42 0.55 -13.04 -10.35
N ILE A 43 1.48 -12.37 -9.70
CA ILE A 43 1.58 -10.92 -9.63
C ILE A 43 2.70 -10.48 -10.55
N SER A 44 2.35 -9.82 -11.65
CA SER A 44 3.31 -9.38 -12.68
C SER A 44 4.35 -8.42 -12.10
N ALA A 45 3.92 -7.57 -11.18
CA ALA A 45 4.72 -6.60 -10.46
C ALA A 45 6.00 -7.19 -9.84
N THR A 46 5.89 -8.35 -9.24
CA THR A 46 7.01 -8.99 -8.53
C THR A 46 7.45 -10.31 -9.15
N GLY A 47 6.67 -10.82 -10.11
CA GLY A 47 6.87 -12.14 -10.70
C GLY A 47 6.66 -13.26 -9.68
N GLN A 48 5.91 -13.01 -8.61
CA GLN A 48 5.64 -13.98 -7.56
C GLN A 48 4.20 -14.50 -7.63
N THR A 49 4.00 -15.68 -7.09
CA THR A 49 2.66 -16.27 -6.95
C THR A 49 2.16 -16.20 -5.52
N ILE A 50 0.85 -16.14 -5.38
CA ILE A 50 0.16 -16.23 -4.10
C ILE A 50 -1.05 -17.17 -4.26
N SER A 51 -1.33 -17.98 -3.26
CA SER A 51 -2.42 -18.96 -3.33
C SER A 51 -3.07 -19.27 -1.99
N GLY A 52 -4.21 -19.94 -2.04
CA GLY A 52 -4.91 -20.48 -0.89
C GLY A 52 -5.23 -19.43 0.18
N ALA A 53 -4.93 -19.75 1.45
CA ALA A 53 -5.26 -18.89 2.58
C ALA A 53 -4.51 -17.53 2.53
N PHE A 54 -3.29 -17.51 2.01
CA PHE A 54 -2.54 -16.25 1.84
C PHE A 54 -3.20 -15.35 0.79
N LEU A 55 -3.69 -15.90 -0.32
CA LEU A 55 -4.42 -15.14 -1.33
C LEU A 55 -5.70 -14.54 -0.74
N SER A 56 -6.47 -15.31 0.01
CA SER A 56 -7.67 -14.80 0.68
C SER A 56 -7.34 -13.66 1.63
N TYR A 57 -6.31 -13.83 2.46
CA TYR A 57 -5.86 -12.78 3.38
C TYR A 57 -5.41 -11.52 2.62
N TRP A 58 -4.62 -11.67 1.58
CA TRP A 58 -4.09 -10.54 0.79
C TRP A 58 -5.19 -9.75 0.07
N ILE A 59 -6.25 -10.43 -0.42
CA ILE A 59 -7.41 -9.77 -1.03
C ILE A 59 -8.10 -8.84 0.00
N ASP A 60 -8.22 -9.30 1.24
CA ASP A 60 -8.84 -8.52 2.32
C ASP A 60 -7.89 -7.46 2.90
N HIS A 61 -6.57 -7.63 2.73
CA HIS A 61 -5.51 -6.80 3.31
C HIS A 61 -4.50 -6.33 2.26
N PRO A 62 -4.93 -5.59 1.21
CA PRO A 62 -4.02 -5.14 0.15
C PRO A 62 -2.93 -4.17 0.63
N GLU A 63 -3.11 -3.59 1.83
CA GLU A 63 -2.14 -2.68 2.46
C GLU A 63 -0.81 -3.33 2.80
N ILE A 64 -0.71 -4.66 2.84
CA ILE A 64 0.57 -5.35 3.09
C ILE A 64 1.49 -5.36 1.86
N GLY A 65 1.02 -4.87 0.72
CA GLY A 65 1.77 -4.82 -0.53
C GLY A 65 1.77 -6.15 -1.29
N ASN A 66 2.56 -6.23 -2.35
CA ASN A 66 2.66 -7.42 -3.19
C ASN A 66 3.55 -8.50 -2.56
N PRO A 67 3.33 -9.79 -2.89
CA PRO A 67 4.26 -10.85 -2.48
C PRO A 67 5.63 -10.64 -3.13
N ILE A 68 6.69 -10.72 -2.34
CA ILE A 68 8.09 -10.56 -2.76
C ILE A 68 8.90 -11.85 -2.61
N SER A 69 8.23 -12.91 -2.19
CA SER A 69 8.80 -14.25 -2.10
C SER A 69 7.79 -15.30 -2.58
N GLY A 70 8.27 -16.48 -2.93
CA GLY A 70 7.41 -17.67 -2.94
C GLY A 70 7.02 -18.08 -1.51
N MET A 71 6.08 -19.01 -1.40
CA MET A 71 5.78 -19.68 -0.13
C MET A 71 6.94 -20.61 0.24
N VAL A 72 7.38 -20.54 1.48
CA VAL A 72 8.50 -21.36 2.01
C VAL A 72 8.13 -21.90 3.40
N ASP A 73 8.65 -23.07 3.72
CA ASP A 73 8.63 -23.56 5.09
C ASP A 73 9.75 -22.89 5.89
N GLU A 74 9.36 -22.14 6.91
CA GLU A 74 10.27 -21.46 7.80
C GLU A 74 10.11 -22.06 9.21
N HIS A 75 10.93 -23.07 9.52
CA HIS A 75 10.90 -23.79 10.81
C HIS A 75 9.56 -24.45 11.15
N GLY A 76 8.88 -25.01 10.14
CA GLY A 76 7.59 -25.66 10.30
C GLY A 76 6.38 -24.72 10.15
N LEU A 77 6.61 -23.43 9.87
CA LEU A 77 5.58 -22.47 9.50
C LEU A 77 5.63 -22.19 8.01
N LEU A 78 4.54 -22.39 7.30
CA LEU A 78 4.46 -21.94 5.92
C LEU A 78 4.40 -20.42 5.90
N SER A 79 5.40 -19.79 5.31
CA SER A 79 5.59 -18.35 5.33
C SER A 79 5.69 -17.76 3.93
N GLN A 80 5.21 -16.52 3.77
CA GLN A 80 5.39 -15.74 2.55
C GLN A 80 5.63 -14.28 2.92
N TRP A 81 6.63 -13.64 2.28
CA TRP A 81 6.95 -12.23 2.48
C TRP A 81 6.25 -11.37 1.44
N PHE A 82 5.80 -10.23 1.92
CA PHE A 82 5.18 -9.14 1.19
C PHE A 82 6.00 -7.86 1.40
N GLU A 83 5.76 -6.82 0.63
CA GLU A 83 6.53 -5.57 0.70
C GLU A 83 6.60 -5.01 2.13
N PHE A 84 5.50 -5.10 2.88
CA PHE A 84 5.38 -4.54 4.23
C PHE A 84 5.03 -5.55 5.32
N ALA A 85 4.95 -6.83 5.01
CA ALA A 85 4.54 -7.86 5.95
C ALA A 85 5.20 -9.20 5.68
N ARG A 86 5.11 -10.09 6.69
CA ARG A 86 5.26 -11.52 6.53
C ARG A 86 3.98 -12.19 7.01
N LEU A 87 3.43 -13.04 6.18
CA LEU A 87 2.31 -13.90 6.54
C LEU A 87 2.83 -15.28 6.90
N GLU A 88 2.19 -15.89 7.90
CA GLU A 88 2.51 -17.21 8.41
C GLU A 88 1.23 -18.05 8.53
N LEU A 89 1.33 -19.31 8.18
CA LEU A 89 0.25 -20.28 8.28
C LEU A 89 0.72 -21.45 9.13
N GLU A 90 0.09 -21.63 10.28
CA GLU A 90 0.41 -22.75 11.16
C GLU A 90 0.06 -24.09 10.52
N PRO A 91 0.92 -25.10 10.66
CA PRO A 91 0.56 -26.47 10.28
C PRO A 91 -0.53 -26.97 11.22
N VAL A 92 -1.67 -27.35 10.64
CA VAL A 92 -2.73 -28.03 11.37
C VAL A 92 -2.93 -29.44 10.84
N PRO A 93 -3.36 -30.41 11.65
CA PRO A 93 -3.72 -31.73 11.16
C PRO A 93 -4.73 -31.64 10.03
N PHE A 94 -4.68 -32.60 9.08
CA PHE A 94 -5.53 -32.61 7.89
C PHE A 94 -7.01 -32.47 8.22
N GLU A 95 -7.45 -33.11 9.31
CA GLU A 95 -8.85 -33.05 9.78
C GLU A 95 -9.28 -31.64 10.24
N GLN A 96 -8.33 -30.73 10.45
CA GLN A 96 -8.57 -29.35 10.85
C GLN A 96 -8.16 -28.35 9.76
N ALA A 97 -7.95 -28.79 8.52
CA ALA A 97 -7.46 -27.95 7.43
C ALA A 97 -8.33 -26.68 7.19
N THR A 98 -9.64 -26.77 7.45
CA THR A 98 -10.58 -25.64 7.38
C THR A 98 -10.42 -24.61 8.51
N LYS A 99 -9.64 -24.92 9.55
CA LYS A 99 -9.37 -24.03 10.71
C LYS A 99 -8.03 -23.34 10.61
N ARG A 100 -7.37 -23.41 9.45
CA ARG A 100 -6.09 -22.70 9.26
C ARG A 100 -6.32 -21.21 9.30
N HIS A 101 -5.59 -20.55 10.19
CA HIS A 101 -5.59 -19.10 10.27
C HIS A 101 -4.27 -18.57 9.74
N VAL A 102 -4.35 -17.58 8.87
CA VAL A 102 -3.19 -16.80 8.46
C VAL A 102 -2.89 -15.79 9.56
N HIS A 103 -1.66 -15.83 10.04
CA HIS A 103 -1.15 -14.86 11.00
C HIS A 103 -0.26 -13.86 10.30
N ARG A 104 -0.47 -12.61 10.60
CA ARG A 104 0.49 -11.58 10.24
C ARG A 104 1.58 -11.55 11.31
N HIS A 105 2.81 -11.84 10.90
CA HIS A 105 3.96 -11.80 11.79
C HIS A 105 4.19 -10.39 12.33
N GLN A 106 4.52 -10.27 13.63
CA GLN A 106 4.91 -8.98 14.24
C GLN A 106 6.32 -8.58 13.77
N ILE A 107 6.41 -8.20 12.49
CA ILE A 107 7.69 -7.97 11.81
C ILE A 107 8.45 -6.79 12.40
N GLY A 108 7.76 -5.76 12.90
CA GLY A 108 8.38 -4.63 13.58
C GLY A 108 9.09 -5.06 14.84
N ARG A 109 8.42 -5.88 15.66
CA ARG A 109 9.00 -6.42 16.91
C ARG A 109 10.19 -7.34 16.63
N SER A 110 10.03 -8.29 15.72
CA SER A 110 11.10 -9.25 15.41
C SER A 110 12.33 -8.57 14.79
N PHE A 111 12.11 -7.57 13.95
CA PHE A 111 13.19 -6.78 13.38
C PHE A 111 13.93 -5.96 14.45
N ALA A 112 13.20 -5.27 15.35
CA ALA A 112 13.79 -4.51 16.44
C ALA A 112 14.66 -5.38 17.39
N ILE A 113 14.17 -6.59 17.71
CA ILE A 113 14.92 -7.57 18.51
C ILE A 113 16.20 -7.98 17.77
N ARG A 114 16.09 -8.36 16.52
CA ARG A 114 17.23 -8.81 15.70
C ARG A 114 18.28 -7.72 15.49
N ALA A 115 17.85 -6.48 15.34
CA ALA A 115 18.75 -5.34 15.26
C ALA A 115 19.40 -4.96 16.60
N GLY A 116 19.01 -5.61 17.70
CA GLY A 116 19.49 -5.30 19.04
C GLY A 116 18.95 -4.01 19.63
N TYR A 117 17.94 -3.42 19.02
CA TYR A 117 17.38 -2.14 19.48
C TYR A 117 16.66 -2.25 20.81
N THR A 118 15.94 -3.35 21.04
CA THR A 118 15.20 -3.60 22.27
C THR A 118 16.10 -3.67 23.52
N GLU A 119 17.36 -4.03 23.36
CA GLU A 119 18.35 -4.13 24.43
C GLU A 119 19.20 -2.86 24.56
N SER A 120 19.52 -2.23 23.42
CA SER A 120 20.49 -1.14 23.36
C SER A 120 19.87 0.26 23.48
N LEU A 121 18.60 0.42 23.04
CA LEU A 121 17.95 1.73 23.00
C LEU A 121 16.92 1.90 24.12
N SER A 122 17.01 3.02 24.84
CA SER A 122 16.03 3.37 25.88
C SER A 122 14.62 3.60 25.32
N ALA A 123 14.51 3.95 24.04
CA ALA A 123 13.24 4.13 23.35
C ALA A 123 12.32 2.88 23.38
N PHE A 124 12.89 1.68 23.53
CA PHE A 124 12.12 0.44 23.63
C PHE A 124 11.72 0.06 25.07
N LYS A 125 12.01 0.91 26.05
CA LYS A 125 11.62 0.67 27.45
C LYS A 125 10.22 1.24 27.68
N PRO A 126 9.27 0.41 28.17
CA PRO A 126 7.93 0.88 28.46
C PRO A 126 7.91 2.02 29.49
N LEU A 127 7.08 3.01 29.24
CA LEU A 127 6.76 4.09 30.16
C LEU A 127 5.55 3.74 31.01
N SER A 128 5.38 4.40 32.16
CA SER A 128 4.17 4.28 32.98
C SER A 128 3.07 5.29 32.59
N GLU A 129 3.48 6.38 31.94
CA GLU A 129 2.63 7.46 31.41
C GLU A 129 3.40 8.20 30.33
N GLY A 130 2.72 8.99 29.50
CA GLY A 130 3.39 9.73 28.43
C GLY A 130 2.52 10.87 27.88
N PRO A 131 3.13 11.78 27.11
CA PRO A 131 2.43 12.89 26.49
C PRO A 131 1.55 12.45 25.32
N GLU A 132 0.64 13.34 24.92
CA GLU A 132 -0.28 13.20 23.78
C GLU A 132 -1.05 11.87 23.81
N ARG A 133 -0.73 10.91 22.97
CA ARG A 133 -1.41 9.61 22.95
C ARG A 133 -0.55 8.51 23.53
N PHE A 134 -0.89 8.09 24.75
CA PHE A 134 -0.26 6.97 25.46
C PHE A 134 -1.02 5.66 25.23
N PHE A 135 -0.30 4.57 25.00
CA PHE A 135 -0.82 3.22 24.80
C PHE A 135 -0.42 2.34 25.98
N PRO A 136 -1.35 2.15 26.95
CA PRO A 136 -1.01 1.40 28.17
C PRO A 136 -0.70 -0.09 27.90
N GLU A 137 -1.17 -0.64 26.77
CA GLU A 137 -0.92 -2.03 26.40
C GLU A 137 0.55 -2.31 26.11
N THR A 138 1.28 -1.31 25.61
CA THR A 138 2.70 -1.43 25.24
C THR A 138 3.60 -0.52 26.07
N GLY A 139 3.02 0.48 26.75
CA GLY A 139 3.74 1.49 27.52
C GLY A 139 4.50 2.49 26.65
N HIS A 140 3.99 2.80 25.45
CA HIS A 140 4.62 3.72 24.52
C HIS A 140 3.68 4.85 24.11
N THR A 141 4.25 5.92 23.54
CA THR A 141 3.51 7.13 23.13
C THR A 141 3.62 7.35 21.64
N LEU A 142 2.66 8.09 21.11
CA LEU A 142 2.75 8.73 19.80
C LEU A 142 2.58 10.22 19.97
N THR A 143 3.43 10.98 19.29
CA THR A 143 3.45 12.43 19.38
C THR A 143 3.51 13.08 18.00
N MET A 144 3.09 14.35 17.92
CA MET A 144 3.27 15.23 16.75
C MET A 144 2.96 14.57 15.39
N GLY A 145 3.97 14.56 14.49
CA GLY A 145 3.83 14.10 13.11
C GLY A 145 3.54 12.61 12.99
N PHE A 146 4.15 11.77 13.82
CA PHE A 146 3.86 10.34 13.81
C PHE A 146 2.48 10.03 14.36
N LEU A 147 1.98 10.79 15.35
CA LEU A 147 0.59 10.66 15.81
C LEU A 147 -0.37 11.02 14.69
N SER A 148 -0.18 12.18 14.06
CA SER A 148 -1.03 12.61 12.93
C SER A 148 -1.01 11.62 11.77
N PHE A 149 0.13 11.00 11.50
CA PHE A 149 0.27 9.97 10.47
C PHE A 149 -0.42 8.65 10.85
N TYR A 150 -0.28 8.23 12.11
CA TYR A 150 -0.92 7.01 12.64
C TYR A 150 -2.45 7.10 12.68
N GLU A 151 -3.00 8.31 12.92
CA GLU A 151 -4.44 8.54 12.98
C GLU A 151 -5.11 8.60 11.60
N GLN A 152 -4.35 8.56 10.54
CA GLN A 152 -4.92 8.46 9.20
C GLN A 152 -5.62 7.11 8.99
N PRO A 153 -6.74 7.10 8.22
CA PRO A 153 -7.51 5.88 8.00
C PRO A 153 -6.68 4.70 7.53
N GLY A 154 -6.77 3.56 8.22
CA GLY A 154 -6.09 2.31 7.87
C GLY A 154 -4.63 2.21 8.33
N VAL A 155 -4.02 3.30 8.80
CA VAL A 155 -2.61 3.26 9.23
C VAL A 155 -2.46 2.54 10.57
N ALA A 156 -3.33 2.81 11.53
CA ALA A 156 -3.30 2.14 12.83
C ALA A 156 -3.47 0.63 12.71
N GLU A 157 -4.42 0.18 11.89
CA GLU A 157 -4.67 -1.25 11.61
C GLU A 157 -3.48 -1.90 10.93
N ARG A 158 -2.82 -1.15 10.06
CA ARG A 158 -1.62 -1.61 9.36
C ARG A 158 -0.42 -1.73 10.28
N MET A 159 -0.22 -0.79 11.20
CA MET A 159 0.98 -0.72 12.02
C MET A 159 0.87 -1.52 13.31
N GLY A 160 -0.32 -1.69 13.88
CA GLY A 160 -0.51 -2.18 15.23
C GLY A 160 -0.09 -1.15 16.27
N LEU A 161 0.12 -1.56 17.50
CA LEU A 161 0.49 -0.68 18.59
C LEU A 161 1.97 -0.25 18.50
N PRO A 162 2.33 0.97 18.94
CA PRO A 162 3.73 1.36 19.05
C PRO A 162 4.46 0.49 20.08
N ILE A 163 5.70 0.11 19.77
CA ILE A 163 6.58 -0.70 20.63
C ILE A 163 7.88 0.02 20.97
N SER A 164 8.00 1.26 20.57
CA SER A 164 9.08 2.16 20.97
C SER A 164 8.59 3.60 21.04
N GLU A 165 9.36 4.46 21.70
CA GLU A 165 9.34 5.89 21.48
C GLU A 165 10.08 6.22 20.18
N GLU A 166 10.04 7.49 19.77
CA GLU A 166 10.86 8.02 18.69
C GLU A 166 12.35 7.95 19.05
N PHE A 167 13.20 7.63 18.08
CA PHE A 167 14.66 7.64 18.23
C PHE A 167 15.35 7.86 16.89
N ASP A 168 16.54 8.42 16.93
CA ASP A 168 17.30 8.77 15.74
C ASP A 168 18.34 7.70 15.40
N ILE A 169 18.46 7.40 14.11
CA ILE A 169 19.58 6.68 13.51
C ILE A 169 20.16 7.58 12.40
N GLY A 170 21.30 8.21 12.67
CA GLY A 170 21.82 9.26 11.81
C GLY A 170 20.89 10.47 11.80
N ASP A 171 20.49 10.90 10.60
CA ASP A 171 19.61 12.07 10.40
C ASP A 171 18.13 11.65 10.21
N VAL A 172 17.79 10.40 10.54
CA VAL A 172 16.43 9.88 10.37
C VAL A 172 15.88 9.46 11.72
N THR A 173 14.69 9.97 12.05
CA THR A 173 13.92 9.59 13.22
C THR A 173 13.05 8.37 12.88
N TYR A 174 13.05 7.38 13.76
CA TYR A 174 12.25 6.15 13.64
C TYR A 174 11.33 5.97 14.83
N GLN A 175 10.21 5.31 14.59
CA GLN A 175 9.37 4.73 15.63
C GLN A 175 8.86 3.36 15.18
N PHE A 176 8.99 2.35 16.04
CA PHE A 176 8.59 0.98 15.75
C PHE A 176 7.22 0.65 16.31
N PHE A 177 6.52 -0.19 15.56
CA PHE A 177 5.20 -0.74 15.87
C PHE A 177 5.25 -2.26 15.80
N GLU A 178 4.19 -2.94 16.24
CA GLU A 178 4.12 -4.40 16.17
C GLU A 178 4.37 -4.95 14.76
N TYR A 179 3.77 -4.31 13.75
CA TYR A 179 3.78 -4.78 12.36
C TYR A 179 4.59 -3.90 11.40
N GLY A 180 5.28 -2.89 11.87
CA GLY A 180 5.99 -1.99 10.99
C GLY A 180 6.90 -1.00 11.72
N ALA A 181 7.37 -0.01 10.98
CA ALA A 181 8.05 1.15 11.52
C ALA A 181 7.73 2.39 10.68
N PHE A 182 7.70 3.54 11.34
CA PHE A 182 7.75 4.84 10.67
C PHE A 182 9.17 5.34 10.60
N SER A 183 9.45 6.18 9.61
CA SER A 183 10.67 6.97 9.50
C SER A 183 10.35 8.39 9.09
N TRP A 184 11.14 9.34 9.59
CA TRP A 184 11.12 10.74 9.20
C TRP A 184 12.55 11.26 9.07
N GLY A 185 12.86 11.82 7.91
CA GLY A 185 14.19 12.40 7.61
C GLY A 185 14.07 13.79 7.05
N PRO A 186 15.24 14.51 6.92
CA PRO A 186 15.28 15.92 6.49
C PRO A 186 14.73 16.16 5.07
N GLU A 187 14.66 15.11 4.26
CA GLU A 187 14.17 15.17 2.87
C GLU A 187 12.84 14.42 2.67
N ALA A 188 12.23 13.92 3.75
CA ALA A 188 11.03 13.12 3.66
C ALA A 188 10.12 13.32 4.87
N TYR A 189 8.82 13.43 4.62
CA TYR A 189 7.79 13.35 5.65
C TYR A 189 7.74 11.95 6.26
N ALA A 190 6.87 11.76 7.26
CA ALA A 190 6.64 10.45 7.83
C ALA A 190 6.34 9.42 6.73
N SER A 191 7.07 8.33 6.72
CA SER A 191 6.93 7.25 5.74
C SER A 191 6.93 5.89 6.43
N ILE A 192 6.29 4.91 5.81
CA ILE A 192 6.31 3.52 6.30
C ILE A 192 7.57 2.83 5.79
N VAL A 193 8.35 2.31 6.71
CA VAL A 193 9.54 1.51 6.37
C VAL A 193 9.12 0.17 5.76
N PRO A 194 9.63 -0.24 4.58
CA PRO A 194 9.26 -1.51 3.96
C PRO A 194 9.95 -2.70 4.67
N LEU A 195 9.53 -2.97 5.92
CA LEU A 195 10.14 -4.01 6.75
C LEU A 195 10.01 -5.41 6.15
N GLY A 196 8.99 -5.67 5.33
CA GLY A 196 8.86 -6.94 4.62
C GLY A 196 10.05 -7.20 3.70
N HIS A 197 10.48 -6.20 2.93
CA HIS A 197 11.69 -6.28 2.11
C HIS A 197 12.96 -6.49 2.94
N LEU A 198 13.11 -5.73 4.02
CA LEU A 198 14.29 -5.83 4.88
C LEU A 198 14.36 -7.20 5.56
N ASP A 199 13.26 -7.69 6.10
CA ASP A 199 13.18 -9.01 6.74
C ASP A 199 13.41 -10.14 5.72
N ALA A 200 12.78 -10.08 4.54
CA ALA A 200 13.04 -11.02 3.46
C ALA A 200 14.50 -11.03 3.03
N GLY A 201 15.15 -9.87 2.95
CA GLY A 201 16.57 -9.75 2.64
C GLY A 201 17.45 -10.43 3.68
N ILE A 202 17.18 -10.20 4.97
CA ILE A 202 17.92 -10.81 6.09
C ILE A 202 17.76 -12.33 6.09
N HIS A 203 16.58 -12.86 5.73
CA HIS A 203 16.32 -14.29 5.65
C HIS A 203 16.77 -14.92 4.32
N GLY A 204 17.28 -14.12 3.35
CA GLY A 204 17.64 -14.60 2.02
C GLY A 204 16.42 -15.08 1.22
N ARG A 205 15.27 -14.45 1.44
CA ARG A 205 13.98 -14.85 0.86
C ARG A 205 13.49 -13.93 -0.27
N LEU A 206 14.22 -12.85 -0.58
CA LEU A 206 13.90 -12.03 -1.75
C LEU A 206 14.01 -12.88 -3.01
N ALA A 207 12.89 -13.09 -3.66
CA ALA A 207 12.83 -13.89 -4.85
C ALA A 207 13.18 -13.06 -6.10
N LYS A 208 13.76 -13.70 -7.09
CA LYS A 208 13.90 -13.10 -8.42
C LYS A 208 12.55 -13.14 -9.13
N TRP A 209 12.31 -12.15 -9.98
CA TRP A 209 11.16 -12.15 -10.86
C TRP A 209 11.08 -13.45 -11.67
N GLN A 210 9.90 -14.06 -11.72
CA GLN A 210 9.63 -15.30 -12.47
C GLN A 210 8.52 -15.03 -13.50
N PRO A 211 8.58 -15.62 -14.70
CA PRO A 211 7.48 -15.53 -15.65
C PRO A 211 6.24 -16.22 -15.10
N GLN A 212 5.09 -15.80 -15.60
CA GLN A 212 3.80 -16.39 -15.21
C GLN A 212 3.79 -17.92 -15.40
N PRO A 213 3.51 -18.70 -14.35
CA PRO A 213 3.31 -20.13 -14.46
C PRO A 213 2.05 -20.44 -15.27
N TRP A 214 2.05 -21.53 -16.04
CA TRP A 214 0.92 -21.91 -16.89
C TRP A 214 -0.39 -22.19 -16.11
N ASN A 215 -0.29 -22.51 -14.84
CA ASN A 215 -1.41 -22.84 -13.94
C ASN A 215 -1.82 -21.67 -13.04
N ALA A 216 -1.20 -20.50 -13.18
CA ALA A 216 -1.54 -19.32 -12.42
C ALA A 216 -2.34 -18.33 -13.27
N VAL A 217 -3.32 -17.67 -12.66
CA VAL A 217 -4.02 -16.53 -13.26
C VAL A 217 -3.17 -15.30 -13.07
N ASP A 218 -2.92 -14.55 -14.14
CA ASP A 218 -2.30 -13.24 -14.05
C ASP A 218 -3.27 -12.26 -13.38
N TRP A 219 -2.90 -11.80 -12.19
CA TRP A 219 -3.72 -10.86 -11.43
C TRP A 219 -3.85 -9.51 -12.14
N ASP A 220 -2.81 -9.14 -12.88
CA ASP A 220 -2.69 -7.85 -13.54
C ASP A 220 -3.02 -7.92 -15.04
N SER A 221 -3.55 -9.03 -15.57
CA SER A 221 -3.81 -9.24 -17.00
C SER A 221 -4.79 -8.23 -17.64
N THR A 222 -4.92 -7.08 -17.03
CA THR A 222 -5.82 -5.98 -17.39
C THR A 222 -5.20 -4.89 -18.20
N GLY A 223 -4.10 -5.14 -18.87
CA GLY A 223 -3.66 -4.27 -19.95
C GLY A 223 -2.76 -3.11 -19.54
N LEU A 224 -1.99 -3.26 -18.51
CA LEU A 224 -0.96 -2.29 -18.15
C LEU A 224 0.42 -2.81 -18.56
N ASP A 225 0.70 -2.76 -19.89
CA ASP A 225 2.04 -2.97 -20.47
C ASP A 225 3.15 -2.20 -19.74
N MET A 226 2.77 -1.08 -19.13
CA MET A 226 3.64 -0.23 -18.35
C MET A 226 4.18 -0.89 -17.08
N MET A 227 3.32 -1.58 -16.31
CA MET A 227 3.78 -2.23 -15.09
C MET A 227 4.73 -3.38 -15.39
N GLU A 228 4.38 -4.23 -16.35
CA GLU A 228 5.25 -5.32 -16.79
C GLU A 228 6.60 -4.79 -17.31
N LEU A 229 6.58 -3.73 -18.13
CA LEU A 229 7.79 -3.11 -18.63
C LEU A 229 8.64 -2.53 -17.50
N SER A 230 8.03 -1.83 -16.55
CA SER A 230 8.74 -1.16 -15.45
C SER A 230 9.52 -2.13 -14.56
N TYR A 231 8.99 -3.34 -14.32
CA TYR A 231 9.67 -4.33 -13.48
C TYR A 231 10.86 -5.01 -14.17
N ARG A 232 10.91 -4.94 -15.48
CA ARG A 232 12.02 -5.48 -16.30
C ARG A 232 13.14 -4.47 -16.54
N LEU A 233 12.89 -3.19 -16.29
CA LEU A 233 13.85 -2.14 -16.52
C LEU A 233 14.74 -1.92 -15.29
N PRO A 234 16.06 -1.78 -15.48
CA PRO A 234 16.94 -1.38 -14.40
C PRO A 234 16.77 0.11 -14.09
N GLY A 235 16.74 0.47 -12.82
CA GLY A 235 16.69 1.86 -12.38
C GLY A 235 15.68 2.10 -11.26
N GLU A 236 15.75 3.26 -10.65
CA GLU A 236 14.82 3.72 -9.63
C GLU A 236 13.51 4.17 -10.31
N ARG A 237 12.37 3.87 -9.68
CA ARG A 237 11.07 4.38 -10.10
C ARG A 237 10.91 5.80 -9.59
N THR A 238 10.46 6.70 -10.43
CA THR A 238 10.21 8.11 -10.09
C THR A 238 8.95 8.60 -10.77
N ILE A 239 8.15 9.39 -10.09
CA ILE A 239 7.04 10.15 -10.66
C ILE A 239 7.55 11.57 -10.88
N GLU A 240 7.45 12.06 -12.11
CA GLU A 240 7.78 13.43 -12.51
C GLU A 240 6.47 14.15 -12.88
N VAL A 241 6.31 15.37 -12.40
CA VAL A 241 5.21 16.26 -12.78
C VAL A 241 5.79 17.58 -13.23
N ASP A 242 5.54 17.94 -14.47
CA ASP A 242 5.85 19.24 -15.05
C ASP A 242 4.59 20.11 -15.01
N LEU A 243 4.61 21.14 -14.18
CA LEU A 243 3.46 22.05 -14.00
C LEU A 243 3.28 23.00 -15.16
N SER A 244 4.35 23.29 -15.94
CA SER A 244 4.32 24.24 -17.05
C SER A 244 3.57 23.67 -18.26
N ASP A 245 3.61 22.38 -18.50
CA ASP A 245 2.93 21.70 -19.60
C ASP A 245 1.85 20.72 -19.15
N PHE A 246 1.58 20.65 -17.84
CA PHE A 246 0.57 19.77 -17.24
C PHE A 246 0.84 18.29 -17.48
N THR A 247 2.09 17.89 -17.58
CA THR A 247 2.44 16.49 -17.80
C THR A 247 2.80 15.77 -16.51
N LEU A 248 2.47 14.48 -16.52
CA LEU A 248 2.84 13.53 -15.49
C LEU A 248 3.53 12.35 -16.16
N LYS A 249 4.72 11.99 -15.66
CA LYS A 249 5.51 10.87 -16.16
C LYS A 249 5.87 9.90 -15.04
N ALA A 250 5.67 8.62 -15.27
CA ALA A 250 6.30 7.57 -14.47
C ALA A 250 7.57 7.12 -15.20
N ARG A 251 8.67 7.04 -14.46
CA ARG A 251 10.00 6.70 -14.99
C ARG A 251 10.62 5.51 -14.25
N VAL A 252 11.42 4.75 -14.97
CA VAL A 252 12.36 3.80 -14.38
C VAL A 252 13.75 4.14 -14.94
N GLY A 253 14.61 4.71 -14.09
CA GLY A 253 15.84 5.36 -14.55
C GLY A 253 15.51 6.46 -15.57
N ASP A 254 16.16 6.42 -16.72
CA ASP A 254 15.96 7.41 -17.80
C ASP A 254 14.75 7.11 -18.70
N LYS A 255 14.07 5.99 -18.51
CA LYS A 255 12.97 5.57 -19.39
C LYS A 255 11.62 6.01 -18.84
N VAL A 256 10.83 6.72 -19.66
CA VAL A 256 9.42 6.99 -19.41
C VAL A 256 8.62 5.72 -19.69
N VAL A 257 7.88 5.25 -18.70
CA VAL A 257 7.03 4.06 -18.81
C VAL A 257 5.55 4.41 -18.85
N LEU A 258 5.19 5.62 -18.41
CA LEU A 258 3.87 6.22 -18.60
C LEU A 258 4.04 7.73 -18.77
N GLU A 259 3.23 8.31 -19.65
CA GLU A 259 3.09 9.76 -19.80
C GLU A 259 1.62 10.12 -19.97
N SER A 260 1.18 11.16 -19.26
CA SER A 260 -0.21 11.61 -19.31
C SER A 260 -0.31 13.10 -19.02
N ILE A 261 -1.38 13.72 -19.51
CA ILE A 261 -1.80 15.05 -19.05
C ILE A 261 -2.45 14.91 -17.68
N THR A 262 -2.20 15.88 -16.79
CA THR A 262 -2.81 15.99 -15.46
C THR A 262 -3.34 17.39 -15.22
N SER A 263 -4.29 17.54 -14.28
CA SER A 263 -4.68 18.86 -13.76
C SER A 263 -3.98 19.11 -12.43
N ILE A 264 -3.77 20.39 -12.13
CA ILE A 264 -2.99 20.87 -11.00
C ILE A 264 -3.74 21.95 -10.21
N GLY A 265 -3.13 22.42 -9.13
CA GLY A 265 -3.71 23.45 -8.26
C GLY A 265 -3.95 24.78 -8.96
N VAL A 266 -5.03 25.46 -8.56
CA VAL A 266 -5.28 26.86 -8.99
C VAL A 266 -4.16 27.79 -8.51
N PRO A 267 -3.96 28.97 -9.14
CA PRO A 267 -2.91 29.90 -8.71
C PRO A 267 -2.98 30.35 -7.22
N GLN A 268 -4.17 30.31 -6.63
CA GLN A 268 -4.42 30.67 -5.24
C GLN A 268 -4.18 29.51 -4.24
N SER A 269 -4.13 28.29 -4.75
CA SER A 269 -3.80 27.07 -4.01
C SER A 269 -2.97 26.16 -4.93
N PRO A 270 -1.71 26.56 -5.21
CA PRO A 270 -0.89 25.91 -6.23
C PRO A 270 -0.41 24.53 -5.79
N THR A 271 -0.17 23.65 -6.76
CA THR A 271 0.60 22.44 -6.50
C THR A 271 2.03 22.83 -6.11
N VAL A 272 2.56 22.21 -5.06
CA VAL A 272 3.90 22.50 -4.54
C VAL A 272 4.97 21.95 -5.48
N THR A 273 6.08 22.68 -5.65
CA THR A 273 7.27 22.22 -6.37
C THR A 273 8.33 21.70 -5.43
N GLY A 274 9.08 20.70 -5.85
CA GLY A 274 10.16 20.11 -5.06
C GLY A 274 10.34 18.62 -5.29
N ASN A 275 11.14 18.02 -4.40
CA ASN A 275 11.35 16.57 -4.36
C ASN A 275 10.62 15.99 -3.15
N PHE A 276 9.73 15.08 -3.42
CA PHE A 276 8.88 14.44 -2.42
C PHE A 276 8.98 12.92 -2.54
N ARG A 277 8.17 12.21 -1.73
CA ARG A 277 8.02 10.75 -1.83
C ARG A 277 6.57 10.35 -1.57
N ILE A 278 6.13 9.27 -2.20
CA ILE A 278 4.85 8.66 -1.82
C ILE A 278 4.97 8.12 -0.40
N TYR A 279 4.21 8.69 0.52
CA TYR A 279 4.26 8.29 1.93
C TYR A 279 2.99 7.63 2.44
N LEU A 280 1.85 7.81 1.72
CA LEU A 280 0.58 7.23 2.10
C LEU A 280 -0.26 6.94 0.86
N LYS A 281 -0.93 5.77 0.86
CA LYS A 281 -1.78 5.33 -0.26
C LYS A 281 -3.11 4.82 0.29
N HIS A 282 -4.21 5.32 -0.27
CA HIS A 282 -5.55 4.83 0.01
C HIS A 282 -6.20 4.33 -1.27
N ARG A 283 -6.76 3.14 -1.20
CA ARG A 283 -7.52 2.60 -2.33
C ARG A 283 -8.80 3.39 -2.59
N ILE A 284 -9.48 3.81 -1.53
CA ILE A 284 -10.66 4.67 -1.56
C ILE A 284 -10.60 5.58 -0.33
N GLN A 285 -10.79 6.87 -0.54
CA GLN A 285 -10.86 7.85 0.54
C GLN A 285 -11.82 8.98 0.15
N SER A 286 -12.63 9.45 1.09
CA SER A 286 -13.35 10.70 0.92
C SER A 286 -12.41 11.86 1.24
N LEU A 287 -12.23 12.76 0.29
CA LEU A 287 -11.40 13.94 0.42
C LEU A 287 -12.28 15.15 0.73
N SER A 288 -11.83 16.02 1.62
CA SER A 288 -12.47 17.31 1.89
C SER A 288 -11.42 18.35 2.19
N VAL A 289 -11.58 19.53 1.64
CA VAL A 289 -10.66 20.67 1.85
C VAL A 289 -11.44 21.96 1.86
N ILE A 290 -11.06 22.90 2.74
CA ILE A 290 -11.54 24.29 2.65
C ILE A 290 -10.65 25.00 1.64
N GLY A 291 -11.21 25.36 0.50
CA GLY A 291 -10.50 26.02 -0.57
C GLY A 291 -10.08 27.45 -0.22
N TRP A 292 -9.24 28.04 -1.06
CA TRP A 292 -8.77 29.42 -0.94
C TRP A 292 -9.91 30.47 -0.87
N ASP A 293 -11.10 30.14 -1.40
CA ASP A 293 -12.30 30.97 -1.38
C ASP A 293 -13.18 30.74 -0.13
N GLY A 294 -12.71 29.94 0.82
CA GLY A 294 -13.40 29.61 2.06
C GLY A 294 -14.53 28.59 1.91
N LYS A 295 -14.72 28.01 0.72
CA LYS A 295 -15.74 26.98 0.50
C LYS A 295 -15.19 25.58 0.80
N LEU A 296 -16.10 24.71 1.27
CA LEU A 296 -15.81 23.30 1.40
C LEU A 296 -15.89 22.61 0.02
N TYR A 297 -14.81 21.97 -0.37
CA TYR A 297 -14.73 21.10 -1.53
C TYR A 297 -14.67 19.66 -1.08
N GLU A 298 -15.54 18.82 -1.61
CA GLU A 298 -15.65 17.43 -1.23
C GLU A 298 -15.52 16.52 -2.46
N ALA A 299 -14.77 15.44 -2.31
CA ALA A 299 -14.65 14.38 -3.27
C ALA A 299 -14.87 13.04 -2.55
N PRO A 300 -16.15 12.62 -2.37
CA PRO A 300 -16.47 11.41 -1.65
C PRO A 300 -16.03 10.16 -2.43
N ASN A 301 -15.56 9.13 -1.69
CA ASN A 301 -15.19 7.83 -2.25
C ASN A 301 -14.20 7.90 -3.42
N THR A 302 -13.26 8.83 -3.35
CA THR A 302 -12.21 8.99 -4.36
C THR A 302 -11.28 7.77 -4.32
N PRO A 303 -11.12 7.02 -5.43
CA PRO A 303 -10.21 5.89 -5.48
C PRO A 303 -8.76 6.34 -5.75
N TRP A 304 -7.81 5.45 -5.48
CA TRP A 304 -6.41 5.56 -5.92
C TRP A 304 -5.69 6.83 -5.43
N VAL A 305 -5.94 7.20 -4.16
CA VAL A 305 -5.30 8.39 -3.54
C VAL A 305 -3.89 8.04 -3.09
N MET A 306 -2.90 8.85 -3.48
CA MET A 306 -1.50 8.73 -3.08
C MET A 306 -0.97 10.07 -2.61
N TYR A 307 -0.66 10.19 -1.34
CA TYR A 307 -0.08 11.39 -0.75
C TYR A 307 1.42 11.42 -0.94
N PHE A 308 1.94 12.60 -1.29
CA PHE A 308 3.37 12.85 -1.47
C PHE A 308 3.92 14.00 -0.62
N PHE A 309 3.04 14.90 -0.14
CA PHE A 309 3.41 16.02 0.71
C PHE A 309 2.19 16.52 1.48
N GLU A 310 2.22 16.56 2.83
CA GLU A 310 1.08 17.00 3.65
C GLU A 310 -0.25 16.47 3.09
N ASP A 311 -1.20 17.37 2.79
CA ASP A 311 -2.50 17.01 2.19
C ASP A 311 -2.47 16.97 0.66
N TYR A 312 -1.30 17.10 0.04
CA TYR A 312 -1.14 17.02 -1.42
C TYR A 312 -1.04 15.57 -1.88
N ALA A 313 -1.89 15.21 -2.82
CA ALA A 313 -1.97 13.84 -3.31
C ALA A 313 -2.15 13.77 -4.83
N PHE A 314 -1.79 12.62 -5.40
CA PHE A 314 -2.33 12.17 -6.67
C PHE A 314 -3.68 11.51 -6.40
N HIS A 315 -4.71 11.87 -7.15
CA HIS A 315 -6.00 11.20 -7.13
C HIS A 315 -6.80 11.53 -8.39
N PRO A 316 -7.70 10.65 -8.88
CA PRO A 316 -8.57 10.98 -9.98
C PRO A 316 -9.76 11.83 -9.51
N SER A 317 -10.51 12.36 -10.47
CA SER A 317 -11.82 12.97 -10.23
C SER A 317 -12.91 12.14 -10.89
N LEU A 318 -13.95 11.79 -10.14
CA LEU A 318 -15.05 10.94 -10.62
C LEU A 318 -15.95 11.64 -11.67
N TRP A 319 -15.90 12.96 -11.75
CA TRP A 319 -16.76 13.77 -12.62
C TRP A 319 -15.98 14.54 -13.70
N ARG A 320 -14.65 14.47 -13.68
CA ARG A 320 -13.82 15.22 -14.61
C ARG A 320 -13.74 14.52 -15.97
N THR A 321 -13.88 15.31 -17.04
CA THR A 321 -13.76 14.84 -18.42
C THR A 321 -12.66 15.57 -19.20
N GLN A 322 -12.07 16.63 -18.60
CA GLN A 322 -11.00 17.42 -19.19
C GLN A 322 -9.82 17.53 -18.21
N TYR A 323 -8.63 17.49 -18.74
CA TYR A 323 -7.36 17.56 -17.99
C TYR A 323 -6.47 18.64 -18.59
N GLY A 324 -5.33 18.96 -17.95
CA GLY A 324 -4.48 20.07 -18.37
C GLY A 324 -4.99 21.42 -17.88
N LEU A 325 -5.64 21.44 -16.71
CA LEU A 325 -6.26 22.62 -16.12
C LEU A 325 -5.68 22.94 -14.75
N MET A 326 -5.66 24.23 -14.39
CA MET A 326 -5.43 24.69 -13.01
C MET A 326 -6.76 24.81 -12.30
N ASP A 327 -7.28 23.74 -11.73
CA ASP A 327 -8.62 23.70 -11.16
C ASP A 327 -8.78 22.78 -9.92
N SER A 328 -7.66 22.30 -9.34
CA SER A 328 -7.65 21.62 -8.04
C SER A 328 -7.29 22.56 -6.90
N GLN A 329 -7.38 22.09 -5.66
CA GLN A 329 -6.95 22.81 -4.45
C GLN A 329 -5.51 22.40 -4.06
N GLY A 330 -4.65 22.13 -5.07
CA GLY A 330 -3.25 21.80 -4.91
C GLY A 330 -2.88 20.38 -5.31
N CYS A 331 -3.80 19.44 -5.26
CA CYS A 331 -3.55 18.06 -5.66
C CYS A 331 -3.26 17.93 -7.17
N VAL A 332 -2.52 16.91 -7.54
CA VAL A 332 -2.30 16.48 -8.92
C VAL A 332 -3.41 15.51 -9.30
N VAL A 333 -4.19 15.86 -10.35
CA VAL A 333 -5.41 15.12 -10.70
C VAL A 333 -5.29 14.54 -12.11
N PRO A 334 -4.71 13.34 -12.26
CA PRO A 334 -4.63 12.63 -13.55
C PRO A 334 -5.95 11.95 -13.92
N PRO A 335 -6.10 11.48 -15.17
CA PRO A 335 -7.18 10.58 -15.58
C PRO A 335 -7.32 9.35 -14.66
N MET A 336 -8.54 8.80 -14.59
CA MET A 336 -8.86 7.68 -13.70
C MET A 336 -7.93 6.48 -13.92
N GLU A 337 -7.75 6.08 -15.17
CA GLU A 337 -6.91 4.96 -15.56
C GLU A 337 -5.42 5.20 -15.26
N VAL A 338 -4.99 6.45 -15.31
CA VAL A 338 -3.61 6.85 -14.96
C VAL A 338 -3.40 6.83 -13.47
N ALA A 339 -4.37 7.34 -12.70
CA ALA A 339 -4.32 7.29 -11.23
C ALA A 339 -4.30 5.85 -10.73
N GLU A 340 -5.13 4.97 -11.32
CA GLU A 340 -5.14 3.53 -11.04
C GLU A 340 -3.79 2.89 -11.33
N ALA A 341 -3.25 3.15 -12.53
CA ALA A 341 -1.96 2.63 -12.96
C ALA A 341 -0.82 3.07 -12.03
N LEU A 342 -0.75 4.35 -11.72
CA LEU A 342 0.25 4.90 -10.81
C LEU A 342 0.12 4.33 -9.40
N TRP A 343 -1.12 4.18 -8.90
CA TRP A 343 -1.37 3.64 -7.57
C TRP A 343 -0.86 2.21 -7.44
N HIS A 344 -1.00 1.40 -8.47
CA HIS A 344 -0.48 0.03 -8.49
C HIS A 344 1.04 0.00 -8.73
N TRP A 345 1.57 0.93 -9.51
CA TRP A 345 2.98 0.97 -9.90
C TRP A 345 3.89 1.60 -8.84
N ALA A 346 3.46 2.69 -8.21
CA ALA A 346 4.27 3.39 -7.22
C ALA A 346 4.22 2.68 -5.87
N ASP A 347 5.39 2.45 -5.29
CA ASP A 347 5.53 1.95 -3.93
C ASP A 347 5.59 3.10 -2.92
N TYR A 348 5.44 2.79 -1.64
CA TYR A 348 5.81 3.73 -0.59
C TYR A 348 7.29 4.07 -0.71
N GLY A 349 7.62 5.35 -0.59
CA GLY A 349 8.97 5.84 -0.81
C GLY A 349 9.33 6.14 -2.27
N THR A 350 8.47 5.84 -3.24
CA THR A 350 8.69 6.24 -4.64
C THR A 350 8.92 7.74 -4.71
N PRO A 351 10.08 8.20 -5.25
CA PRO A 351 10.37 9.62 -5.42
C PRO A 351 9.34 10.30 -6.33
N VAL A 352 8.99 11.51 -5.97
CA VAL A 352 8.11 12.41 -6.72
C VAL A 352 8.85 13.72 -6.93
N TRP A 353 9.09 14.07 -8.17
CA TRP A 353 9.69 15.35 -8.56
C TRP A 353 8.66 16.22 -9.25
N ILE A 354 8.37 17.38 -8.67
CA ILE A 354 7.40 18.35 -9.19
C ILE A 354 8.16 19.65 -9.50
N HIS A 355 8.03 20.14 -10.72
CA HIS A 355 8.72 21.33 -11.21
C HIS A 355 7.87 22.11 -12.22
N ASP A 356 8.36 23.32 -12.55
CA ASP A 356 7.82 24.18 -13.60
C ASP A 356 8.52 23.89 -14.92
#